data_1e2f46aceb5b92b3e16ae8852fae1fd7
#
_entry.id   1e2f46aceb5b92b3e16ae8852fae1fd7
#
_cell.length_a   1.000
_cell.length_b   1.000
_cell.length_c   1.000
_cell.angle_alpha   90.00
_cell.angle_beta   90.00
_cell.angle_gamma   90.00
#
_symmetry.space_group_name_H-M   'P 1'
#
loop_
_entity.id
_entity.type
_entity.pdbx_description
1 polymer ?
#
loop_
_entity_poly.entity_id
_entity_poly.type
_entity_poly.pdbx_seq_one_letter_code
_entity_poly.pdbx_strand_id
1 'polypeptide(L)'
;MTIKESYNVAGSPTTWGDPVLKANVTDCSALSVERLEKAGVVLFGKTNVPLMLADYQSYNAVYGTARNPWNIDLTPGGSSGGSAAALAAGMTGIDAGSDIGSSIRNPAHYCGVFGLKPTWGVISPKGHALPNVVAYGDISVIGPLTRGA
;
A
#
# COMPACT_ATOMS: atom_id res chain seq x y z
N MET A 1 -4.96 -0.90 11.93
CA MET A 1 -4.00 -1.20 10.85
C MET A 1 -3.67 0.05 10.04
N THR A 2 -2.61 0.02 9.26
CA THR A 2 -2.35 0.96 8.18
C THR A 2 -2.71 0.34 6.83
N ILE A 3 -2.69 1.15 5.76
CA ILE A 3 -2.96 0.69 4.40
C ILE A 3 -2.07 1.45 3.40
N LYS A 4 -1.68 0.79 2.32
CA LYS A 4 -0.90 1.42 1.24
C LYS A 4 -1.63 2.65 0.69
N GLU A 5 -0.90 3.73 0.43
CA GLU A 5 -1.47 5.04 0.08
C GLU A 5 -2.40 4.99 -1.16
N SER A 6 -2.13 4.09 -2.08
CA SER A 6 -2.89 3.92 -3.32
C SER A 6 -4.31 3.36 -3.17
N TYR A 7 -4.72 2.93 -1.98
CA TYR A 7 -6.11 2.56 -1.72
C TYR A 7 -6.98 3.79 -1.47
N ASN A 8 -8.16 3.80 -2.03
CA ASN A 8 -9.18 4.77 -1.68
C ASN A 8 -9.66 4.53 -0.24
N VAL A 9 -9.63 5.59 0.55
CA VAL A 9 -10.25 5.67 1.88
C VAL A 9 -11.10 6.94 1.88
N ALA A 10 -12.40 6.80 2.09
CA ALA A 10 -13.34 7.93 2.03
C ALA A 10 -12.88 9.08 2.92
N GLY A 11 -12.91 10.29 2.38
CA GLY A 11 -12.48 11.51 3.05
C GLY A 11 -10.95 11.67 3.20
N SER A 12 -10.15 10.76 2.63
CA SER A 12 -8.69 10.83 2.67
C SER A 12 -8.10 11.00 1.25
N PRO A 13 -6.99 11.73 1.09
CA PRO A 13 -6.30 11.82 -0.19
C PRO A 13 -5.79 10.46 -0.67
N THR A 14 -5.90 10.22 -1.98
CA THR A 14 -5.30 9.07 -2.68
C THR A 14 -4.54 9.60 -3.87
N THR A 15 -3.22 9.72 -3.72
CA THR A 15 -2.38 10.49 -4.64
C THR A 15 -1.51 9.63 -5.56
N TRP A 16 -1.30 8.37 -5.22
CA TRP A 16 -0.31 7.50 -5.90
C TRP A 16 1.10 8.12 -5.92
N GLY A 17 1.39 9.00 -4.95
CA GLY A 17 2.64 9.74 -4.87
C GLY A 17 2.78 10.87 -5.91
N ASP A 18 1.73 11.16 -6.69
CA ASP A 18 1.73 12.20 -7.71
C ASP A 18 1.23 13.54 -7.12
N PRO A 19 2.03 14.62 -7.20
CA PRO A 19 1.62 15.97 -6.80
C PRO A 19 0.36 16.47 -7.48
N VAL A 20 0.09 16.07 -8.72
CA VAL A 20 -1.12 16.44 -9.46
C VAL A 20 -2.38 15.90 -8.77
N LEU A 21 -2.27 14.74 -8.14
CA LEU A 21 -3.37 14.09 -7.40
C LEU A 21 -3.42 14.47 -5.92
N LYS A 22 -2.65 15.45 -5.46
CA LYS A 22 -2.57 15.82 -4.04
C LYS A 22 -3.93 16.21 -3.44
N ALA A 23 -4.81 16.78 -4.23
CA ALA A 23 -6.17 17.15 -3.83
C ALA A 23 -7.23 16.08 -4.17
N ASN A 24 -6.83 14.90 -4.65
CA ASN A 24 -7.76 13.83 -4.99
C ASN A 24 -8.26 13.13 -3.72
N VAL A 25 -9.32 13.67 -3.15
CA VAL A 25 -10.04 13.07 -2.00
C VAL A 25 -11.23 12.27 -2.56
N THR A 26 -11.35 11.03 -2.16
CA THR A 26 -12.38 10.12 -2.65
C THR A 26 -13.57 10.06 -1.69
N ASP A 27 -14.79 9.97 -2.23
CA ASP A 27 -16.02 9.85 -1.43
C ASP A 27 -16.31 8.41 -1.00
N CYS A 28 -15.67 7.44 -1.63
CA CYS A 28 -15.87 6.01 -1.38
C CYS A 28 -14.57 5.32 -1.05
N SER A 29 -14.61 4.45 -0.06
CA SER A 29 -13.49 3.57 0.27
C SER A 29 -13.36 2.41 -0.74
N ALA A 30 -12.17 1.85 -0.84
CA ALA A 30 -11.95 0.60 -1.55
C ALA A 30 -12.77 -0.53 -0.91
N LEU A 31 -13.26 -1.47 -1.72
CA LEU A 31 -14.09 -2.58 -1.22
C LEU A 31 -13.40 -3.40 -0.12
N SER A 32 -12.09 -3.59 -0.24
CA SER A 32 -11.29 -4.24 0.80
C SER A 32 -11.25 -3.44 2.10
N VAL A 33 -11.16 -2.11 2.03
CA VAL A 33 -11.21 -1.21 3.20
C VAL A 33 -12.56 -1.33 3.90
N GLU A 34 -13.66 -1.20 3.16
CA GLU A 34 -15.01 -1.35 3.71
C GLU A 34 -15.22 -2.69 4.43
N ARG A 35 -14.69 -3.78 3.85
CA ARG A 35 -14.78 -5.12 4.45
C ARG A 35 -13.95 -5.25 5.72
N LEU A 36 -12.75 -4.67 5.74
CA LEU A 36 -11.90 -4.66 6.92
C LEU A 36 -12.52 -3.85 8.07
N GLU A 37 -13.07 -2.68 7.77
CA GLU A 37 -13.77 -1.83 8.76
C GLU A 37 -15.02 -2.54 9.32
N LYS A 38 -15.81 -3.19 8.46
CA LYS A 38 -16.95 -4.02 8.88
C LYS A 38 -16.56 -5.22 9.74
N ALA A 39 -15.34 -5.72 9.57
CA ALA A 39 -14.77 -6.77 10.42
C ALA A 39 -14.19 -6.24 11.75
N GLY A 40 -14.33 -4.94 12.03
CA GLY A 40 -13.87 -4.31 13.27
C GLY A 40 -12.44 -3.79 13.24
N VAL A 41 -11.81 -3.72 12.07
CA VAL A 41 -10.47 -3.16 11.92
C VAL A 41 -10.53 -1.63 12.06
N VAL A 42 -9.67 -1.08 12.92
CA VAL A 42 -9.44 0.36 13.01
C VAL A 42 -8.33 0.76 12.06
N LEU A 43 -8.66 1.48 10.99
CA LEU A 43 -7.71 2.08 10.07
C LEU A 43 -7.28 3.45 10.61
N PHE A 44 -5.97 3.66 10.81
CA PHE A 44 -5.45 4.90 11.41
C PHE A 44 -4.42 5.64 10.55
N GLY A 45 -4.07 5.13 9.38
CA GLY A 45 -3.13 5.81 8.50
C GLY A 45 -2.88 5.11 7.18
N LYS A 46 -2.30 5.88 6.25
CA LYS A 46 -1.84 5.39 4.94
C LYS A 46 -0.31 5.39 4.90
N THR A 47 0.27 4.43 4.20
CA THR A 47 1.72 4.20 4.12
C THR A 47 2.29 4.59 2.78
N ASN A 48 3.51 5.15 2.78
CA ASN A 48 4.15 5.76 1.63
C ASN A 48 4.39 4.79 0.47
N VAL A 49 4.36 5.33 -0.74
CA VAL A 49 4.53 4.62 -2.02
C VAL A 49 5.49 5.39 -2.93
N PRO A 50 6.10 4.77 -3.97
CA PRO A 50 6.75 5.52 -5.03
C PRO A 50 5.73 6.19 -5.95
N LEU A 51 6.17 7.18 -6.71
CA LEU A 51 5.37 7.81 -7.74
C LEU A 51 4.76 6.76 -8.68
N MET A 52 3.43 6.78 -8.81
CA MET A 52 2.64 5.87 -9.66
C MET A 52 2.88 4.38 -9.40
N LEU A 53 3.39 4.02 -8.23
CA LEU A 53 3.79 2.67 -7.82
C LEU A 53 4.87 2.01 -8.71
N ALA A 54 5.64 2.81 -9.43
CA ALA A 54 6.51 2.38 -10.52
C ALA A 54 7.99 2.20 -10.12
N ASP A 55 8.29 2.01 -8.82
CA ASP A 55 9.66 1.86 -8.33
C ASP A 55 9.74 0.88 -7.16
N TYR A 56 10.93 0.36 -6.90
CA TYR A 56 11.29 -0.43 -5.72
C TYR A 56 11.94 0.41 -4.60
N GLN A 57 11.87 1.72 -4.69
CA GLN A 57 12.13 2.67 -3.62
C GLN A 57 10.89 3.51 -3.38
N SER A 58 10.30 3.43 -2.20
CA SER A 58 9.08 4.19 -1.86
C SER A 58 9.40 5.64 -1.54
N TYR A 59 9.46 6.46 -2.56
CA TYR A 59 9.69 7.91 -2.50
C TYR A 59 8.79 8.66 -3.48
N ASN A 60 8.41 9.88 -3.12
CA ASN A 60 7.67 10.79 -3.99
C ASN A 60 7.74 12.22 -3.48
N ALA A 61 7.31 13.18 -4.31
CA ALA A 61 7.33 14.61 -3.98
C ALA A 61 6.21 15.04 -3.02
N VAL A 62 5.22 14.19 -2.75
CA VAL A 62 4.11 14.49 -1.83
C VAL A 62 4.47 14.18 -0.39
N TYR A 63 5.06 13.00 -0.15
CA TYR A 63 5.27 12.43 1.19
C TYR A 63 6.75 12.18 1.54
N GLY A 64 7.67 12.45 0.60
CA GLY A 64 9.10 12.20 0.81
C GLY A 64 9.49 10.73 0.63
N THR A 65 10.54 10.32 1.34
CA THR A 65 11.18 9.01 1.18
C THR A 65 10.97 8.13 2.41
N ALA A 66 10.43 6.94 2.20
CA ALA A 66 10.41 5.89 3.20
C ALA A 66 11.83 5.27 3.35
N ARG A 67 12.22 4.96 4.57
CA ARG A 67 13.52 4.40 4.93
C ARG A 67 13.34 2.99 5.50
N ASN A 68 14.34 2.14 5.31
CA ASN A 68 14.35 0.81 5.91
C ASN A 68 14.62 0.92 7.41
N PRO A 69 13.74 0.41 8.30
CA PRO A 69 13.92 0.54 9.75
C PRO A 69 15.16 -0.14 10.31
N TRP A 70 15.70 -1.15 9.61
CA TRP A 70 16.92 -1.85 10.02
C TRP A 70 18.19 -1.06 9.71
N ASN A 71 18.15 -0.26 8.64
CA ASN A 71 19.22 0.66 8.26
C ASN A 71 18.62 1.78 7.39
N ILE A 72 18.62 2.99 7.91
CA ILE A 72 17.99 4.16 7.27
C ILE A 72 18.66 4.60 5.97
N ASP A 73 19.86 4.11 5.67
CA ASP A 73 20.55 4.37 4.40
C ASP A 73 20.10 3.43 3.28
N LEU A 74 19.33 2.40 3.62
CA LEU A 74 18.83 1.40 2.68
C LEU A 74 17.36 1.65 2.33
N THR A 75 16.95 1.13 1.17
CA THR A 75 15.57 1.13 0.74
C THR A 75 14.74 0.13 1.54
N PRO A 76 13.47 0.43 1.87
CA PRO A 76 12.53 -0.56 2.37
C PRO A 76 11.92 -1.41 1.25
N GLY A 77 12.33 -1.18 0.00
CA GLY A 77 11.69 -1.74 -1.19
C GLY A 77 10.47 -0.94 -1.64
N GLY A 78 9.72 -1.49 -2.58
CA GLY A 78 8.54 -0.87 -3.18
C GLY A 78 7.75 -1.88 -4.06
N SER A 79 6.57 -1.46 -4.44
CA SER A 79 5.91 -0.18 -4.19
C SER A 79 5.17 -0.10 -2.85
N SER A 80 5.06 -1.19 -2.07
CA SER A 80 4.50 -1.19 -0.70
C SER A 80 5.58 -1.01 0.37
N GLY A 81 6.61 -0.20 0.10
CA GLY A 81 7.75 -0.04 1.01
C GLY A 81 7.40 0.68 2.30
N GLY A 82 6.50 1.66 2.27
CA GLY A 82 5.99 2.30 3.48
C GLY A 82 5.23 1.31 4.37
N SER A 83 4.46 0.38 3.78
CA SER A 83 3.75 -0.68 4.49
C SER A 83 4.73 -1.61 5.22
N ALA A 84 5.74 -2.11 4.51
CA ALA A 84 6.73 -3.00 5.09
C ALA A 84 7.58 -2.30 6.16
N ALA A 85 7.96 -1.04 5.94
CA ALA A 85 8.69 -0.24 6.93
C ALA A 85 7.86 -0.02 8.20
N ALA A 86 6.58 0.33 8.09
CA ALA A 86 5.70 0.52 9.23
C ALA A 86 5.54 -0.75 10.07
N LEU A 87 5.41 -1.90 9.42
CA LEU A 87 5.35 -3.21 10.06
C LEU A 87 6.66 -3.56 10.78
N ALA A 88 7.80 -3.43 10.10
CA ALA A 88 9.10 -3.72 10.67
C ALA A 88 9.44 -2.82 11.86
N ALA A 89 9.03 -1.54 11.79
CA ALA A 89 9.16 -0.59 12.89
C ALA A 89 8.17 -0.83 14.05
N GLY A 90 7.25 -1.77 13.94
CA GLY A 90 6.25 -2.05 14.97
C GLY A 90 5.13 -1.02 15.08
N MET A 91 4.97 -0.14 14.10
CA MET A 91 3.91 0.89 14.10
C MET A 91 2.52 0.29 13.87
N THR A 92 2.44 -0.84 13.21
CA THR A 92 1.20 -1.57 12.93
C THR A 92 1.46 -3.08 12.92
N GLY A 93 0.43 -3.88 13.15
CA GLY A 93 0.51 -5.35 13.08
C GLY A 93 0.18 -5.90 11.69
N ILE A 94 -0.63 -5.17 10.91
CA ILE A 94 -1.08 -5.56 9.57
C ILE A 94 -1.21 -4.33 8.66
N ASP A 95 -0.90 -4.51 7.40
CA ASP A 95 -1.10 -3.53 6.32
C ASP A 95 -1.65 -4.24 5.07
N ALA A 96 -2.26 -3.51 4.16
CA ALA A 96 -2.68 -4.03 2.86
C ALA A 96 -1.90 -3.33 1.76
N GLY A 97 -1.19 -4.11 0.96
CA GLY A 97 -0.41 -3.67 -0.19
C GLY A 97 -0.96 -4.15 -1.52
N SER A 98 -0.19 -3.94 -2.58
CA SER A 98 -0.49 -4.43 -3.92
C SER A 98 0.77 -4.91 -4.63
N ASP A 99 0.61 -5.83 -5.58
CA ASP A 99 1.72 -6.50 -6.26
C ASP A 99 1.39 -6.75 -7.73
N ILE A 100 2.16 -6.13 -8.61
CA ILE A 100 2.24 -6.47 -10.04
C ILE A 100 3.56 -7.19 -10.29
N GLY A 101 4.67 -6.50 -10.03
CA GLY A 101 6.02 -6.96 -10.24
C GLY A 101 6.81 -7.14 -8.94
N SER A 102 6.23 -7.77 -7.91
CA SER A 102 6.84 -7.98 -6.58
C SER A 102 6.60 -6.89 -5.53
N SER A 103 5.64 -6.00 -5.72
CA SER A 103 5.45 -4.83 -4.85
C SER A 103 4.90 -5.12 -3.44
N ILE A 104 4.51 -6.35 -3.12
CA ILE A 104 4.33 -6.87 -1.75
C ILE A 104 5.58 -7.65 -1.34
N ARG A 105 6.02 -8.57 -2.19
CA ARG A 105 7.05 -9.56 -1.88
C ARG A 105 8.45 -8.93 -1.71
N ASN A 106 8.81 -7.99 -2.58
CA ASN A 106 10.09 -7.27 -2.52
C ASN A 106 10.24 -6.48 -1.21
N PRO A 107 9.33 -5.57 -0.84
CA PRO A 107 9.48 -4.84 0.41
C PRO A 107 9.34 -5.74 1.66
N ALA A 108 8.52 -6.80 1.60
CA ALA A 108 8.44 -7.77 2.69
C ALA A 108 9.80 -8.46 2.93
N HIS A 109 10.49 -8.87 1.85
CA HIS A 109 11.84 -9.43 1.93
C HIS A 109 12.86 -8.42 2.51
N TYR A 110 12.85 -7.17 2.03
CA TYR A 110 13.82 -6.15 2.43
C TYR A 110 13.66 -5.71 3.89
N CYS A 111 12.44 -5.72 4.40
CA CYS A 111 12.13 -5.32 5.77
C CYS A 111 11.97 -6.49 6.75
N GLY A 112 12.07 -7.75 6.30
CA GLY A 112 11.95 -8.93 7.14
C GLY A 112 10.55 -9.12 7.74
N VAL A 113 9.52 -8.85 6.94
CA VAL A 113 8.11 -9.04 7.31
C VAL A 113 7.43 -10.04 6.40
N PHE A 114 6.24 -10.51 6.74
CA PHE A 114 5.47 -11.42 5.90
C PHE A 114 4.68 -10.64 4.86
N GLY A 115 4.68 -11.10 3.60
CA GLY A 115 3.91 -10.52 2.51
C GLY A 115 3.32 -11.62 1.64
N LEU A 116 2.00 -11.61 1.46
CA LEU A 116 1.29 -12.58 0.64
C LEU A 116 0.78 -11.93 -0.65
N LYS A 117 1.30 -12.39 -1.79
CA LYS A 117 0.68 -12.16 -3.09
C LYS A 117 -0.35 -13.27 -3.34
N PRO A 118 -1.64 -13.02 -3.15
CA PRO A 118 -2.67 -14.05 -3.38
C PRO A 118 -2.84 -14.36 -4.87
N THR A 119 -3.61 -15.38 -5.15
CA THR A 119 -4.09 -15.68 -6.51
C THR A 119 -4.92 -14.51 -7.03
N TRP A 120 -4.73 -14.18 -8.30
CA TRP A 120 -5.50 -13.12 -8.95
C TRP A 120 -7.02 -13.37 -8.83
N GLY A 121 -7.76 -12.30 -8.56
CA GLY A 121 -9.21 -12.35 -8.44
C GLY A 121 -9.76 -12.78 -7.07
N VAL A 122 -8.93 -13.31 -6.15
CA VAL A 122 -9.38 -13.70 -4.80
C VAL A 122 -9.80 -12.47 -3.98
N ILE A 123 -9.02 -11.39 -4.06
CA ILE A 123 -9.36 -10.12 -3.40
C ILE A 123 -9.65 -9.08 -4.48
N SER A 124 -10.83 -8.46 -4.41
CA SER A 124 -11.24 -7.46 -5.38
C SER A 124 -10.38 -6.19 -5.29
N PRO A 125 -9.76 -5.74 -6.38
CA PRO A 125 -8.99 -4.50 -6.40
C PRO A 125 -9.86 -3.24 -6.52
N LYS A 126 -11.19 -3.34 -6.43
CA LYS A 126 -12.11 -2.19 -6.52
C LYS A 126 -11.73 -1.11 -5.50
N GLY A 127 -11.48 0.11 -6.01
CA GLY A 127 -11.02 1.25 -5.20
C GLY A 127 -9.51 1.28 -4.94
N HIS A 128 -8.74 0.41 -5.61
CA HIS A 128 -7.30 0.49 -5.74
C HIS A 128 -6.96 0.73 -7.22
N ALA A 129 -7.25 1.93 -7.70
CA ALA A 129 -7.03 2.34 -9.08
C ALA A 129 -6.90 3.87 -9.15
N LEU A 130 -6.26 4.36 -10.20
CA LEU A 130 -6.23 5.78 -10.52
C LEU A 130 -7.63 6.30 -10.83
N PRO A 131 -7.89 7.62 -10.68
CA PRO A 131 -9.15 8.21 -11.09
C PRO A 131 -9.49 7.84 -12.55
N ASN A 132 -10.76 7.53 -12.82
CA ASN A 132 -11.29 7.18 -14.14
C ASN A 132 -10.76 5.88 -14.78
N VAL A 133 -10.01 5.07 -14.04
CA VAL A 133 -9.63 3.71 -14.49
C VAL A 133 -10.79 2.76 -14.21
N VAL A 134 -11.35 2.17 -15.28
CA VAL A 134 -12.53 1.29 -15.21
C VAL A 134 -12.19 -0.20 -15.34
N ALA A 135 -10.99 -0.53 -15.79
CA ALA A 135 -10.53 -1.91 -15.96
C ALA A 135 -9.37 -2.22 -15.03
N TYR A 136 -9.38 -3.41 -14.43
CA TYR A 136 -8.29 -3.88 -13.59
C TYR A 136 -7.25 -4.64 -14.43
N GLY A 137 -5.97 -4.48 -14.09
CA GLY A 137 -4.91 -5.27 -14.70
C GLY A 137 -5.03 -6.76 -14.31
N ASP A 138 -4.79 -7.65 -15.23
CA ASP A 138 -4.90 -9.11 -15.07
C ASP A 138 -3.77 -9.73 -14.23
N ILE A 139 -2.68 -9.01 -14.02
CA ILE A 139 -1.55 -9.44 -13.19
C ILE A 139 -1.44 -8.69 -11.86
N SER A 140 -2.25 -7.65 -11.67
CA SER A 140 -2.25 -6.84 -10.44
C SER A 140 -3.12 -7.50 -9.38
N VAL A 141 -2.57 -7.67 -8.20
CA VAL A 141 -3.28 -8.18 -7.02
C VAL A 141 -3.10 -7.25 -5.84
N ILE A 142 -4.06 -7.27 -4.94
CA ILE A 142 -3.92 -6.69 -3.60
C ILE A 142 -3.81 -7.82 -2.58
N GLY A 143 -3.09 -7.58 -1.48
CA GLY A 143 -2.86 -8.60 -0.48
C GLY A 143 -2.28 -8.05 0.82
N PRO A 144 -2.24 -8.87 1.88
CA PRO A 144 -1.77 -8.45 3.18
C PRO A 144 -0.25 -8.46 3.30
N LEU A 145 0.24 -7.57 4.15
CA LEU A 145 1.54 -7.65 4.79
C LEU A 145 1.34 -7.70 6.31
N THR A 146 2.12 -8.51 7.01
CA THR A 146 2.01 -8.68 8.45
C THR A 146 3.38 -8.77 9.12
N ARG A 147 3.44 -8.41 10.41
CA ARG A 147 4.67 -8.54 11.21
C ARG A 147 4.95 -9.98 11.63
N GLY A 148 3.92 -10.80 11.78
CA GLY A 148 3.99 -12.22 12.11
C GLY A 148 3.08 -13.04 11.22
N ALA A 149 3.32 -14.37 11.15
CA ALA A 149 2.50 -15.30 10.39
C ALA A 149 1.17 -15.59 11.08
#